data_e0a8585b808b6d273edcd968d74df209
#
_entry.id   e0a8585b808b6d273edcd968d74df209
#
_cell.length_a   1.000
_cell.length_b   1.000
_cell.length_c   1.000
_cell.angle_alpha   90.00
_cell.angle_beta   90.00
_cell.angle_gamma   90.00
#
_symmetry.space_group_name_H-M   'P 1'
#
loop_
_entity.id
_entity.type
_entity.pdbx_description
1 polymer ?
#
loop_
_entity_poly.entity_id
_entity_poly.type
_entity_poly.pdbx_seq_one_letter_code
_entity_poly.pdbx_strand_id
1 'polypeptide(L)'
;LGPSKVKYITVMINDDAPKIYGLDNIRTDAPVYITEGPFDSTFIRNSIAMCGADADVDRWGVSNPVWIYDNEPRSNEIVGRIGRTIDNGDSVVIWPNGIDDKDINDMVMSGLDVQSVIESNTYSGLEAKLKFNTWKKI
;
A
#
# COMPACT_ATOMS: atom_id res chain seq x y z
N LEU A 1 4.06 21.16 4.83
CA LEU A 1 3.00 20.41 5.49
C LEU A 1 1.61 20.90 5.16
N GLY A 2 1.48 22.16 4.71
CA GLY A 2 0.20 22.67 4.27
C GLY A 2 -0.48 21.80 3.23
N PRO A 3 0.22 21.34 2.19
CA PRO A 3 -0.40 20.49 1.19
C PRO A 3 -0.93 19.17 1.73
N SER A 4 -0.28 18.60 2.73
CA SER A 4 -0.72 17.32 3.28
C SER A 4 -2.03 17.43 4.06
N LYS A 5 -2.34 18.59 4.63
CA LYS A 5 -3.57 18.78 5.39
C LYS A 5 -4.81 18.73 4.54
N VAL A 6 -4.71 19.19 3.30
CA VAL A 6 -5.84 19.18 2.37
C VAL A 6 -6.25 17.75 2.04
N LYS A 7 -5.31 16.83 2.10
CA LYS A 7 -5.55 15.43 1.78
C LYS A 7 -6.49 14.73 2.78
N TYR A 8 -6.63 15.26 3.98
CA TYR A 8 -7.49 14.64 4.99
C TYR A 8 -8.96 14.94 4.78
N ILE A 9 -9.27 15.84 3.87
CA ILE A 9 -10.65 16.19 3.59
C ILE A 9 -11.10 15.32 2.43
N THR A 10 -11.64 14.18 2.74
CA THR A 10 -12.25 13.31 1.74
C THR A 10 -13.71 13.69 1.63
N VAL A 11 -14.05 14.39 0.57
CA VAL A 11 -15.44 14.75 0.34
C VAL A 11 -16.06 13.71 -0.59
N MET A 12 -17.02 13.01 -0.09
CA MET A 12 -17.78 12.03 -0.86
C MET A 12 -18.94 12.74 -1.55
N ILE A 13 -18.66 13.35 -2.68
CA ILE A 13 -19.69 14.03 -3.43
C ILE A 13 -20.61 13.06 -4.14
N ASN A 14 -20.07 11.90 -4.51
CA ASN A 14 -20.81 10.86 -5.21
C ASN A 14 -20.43 9.51 -4.62
N ASP A 15 -21.40 8.79 -4.07
CA ASP A 15 -21.17 7.49 -3.45
C ASP A 15 -20.66 6.44 -4.44
N ASP A 16 -20.94 6.63 -5.73
CA ASP A 16 -20.45 5.73 -6.77
C ASP A 16 -19.02 6.05 -7.20
N ALA A 17 -18.46 7.18 -6.78
CA ALA A 17 -17.11 7.54 -7.11
C ALA A 17 -16.11 6.71 -6.30
N PRO A 18 -15.00 6.28 -6.90
CA PRO A 18 -13.96 5.60 -6.16
C PRO A 18 -13.39 6.47 -5.04
N LYS A 19 -13.22 5.86 -3.88
CA LYS A 19 -12.70 6.54 -2.70
C LYS A 19 -11.17 6.47 -2.70
N ILE A 20 -10.55 7.22 -3.59
CA ILE A 20 -9.09 7.24 -3.73
C ILE A 20 -8.56 8.54 -3.16
N TYR A 21 -7.66 8.42 -2.21
CA TYR A 21 -7.08 9.53 -1.48
C TYR A 21 -5.69 9.86 -2.01
N GLY A 22 -5.44 11.13 -2.31
CA GLY A 22 -4.11 11.60 -2.71
C GLY A 22 -3.81 11.48 -4.20
N LEU A 23 -4.79 11.12 -5.03
CA LEU A 23 -4.58 10.83 -6.44
C LEU A 23 -4.01 12.01 -7.23
N ASP A 24 -4.39 13.22 -6.90
CA ASP A 24 -3.95 14.44 -7.58
C ASP A 24 -2.54 14.89 -7.19
N ASN A 25 -1.89 14.20 -6.25
CA ASN A 25 -0.57 14.55 -5.76
C ASN A 25 0.51 13.55 -6.17
N ILE A 26 0.18 12.56 -6.99
CA ILE A 26 1.14 11.52 -7.35
C ILE A 26 1.84 11.84 -8.67
N ARG A 27 3.00 11.21 -8.83
CA ARG A 27 3.72 11.17 -10.10
C ARG A 27 3.53 9.80 -10.71
N THR A 28 2.94 9.76 -11.91
CA THR A 28 2.66 8.48 -12.58
C THR A 28 3.85 7.92 -13.33
N ASP A 29 4.93 8.69 -13.47
CA ASP A 29 6.19 8.25 -14.09
C ASP A 29 7.12 7.51 -13.13
N ALA A 30 6.68 7.30 -11.90
CA ALA A 30 7.43 6.60 -10.85
C ALA A 30 6.51 5.57 -10.18
N PRO A 31 7.06 4.64 -9.40
CA PRO A 31 6.21 3.72 -8.64
C PRO A 31 5.25 4.49 -7.73
N VAL A 32 4.00 4.09 -7.76
CA VAL A 32 2.95 4.67 -6.91
C VAL A 32 2.59 3.66 -5.84
N TYR A 33 2.80 4.04 -4.59
CA TYR A 33 2.51 3.18 -3.44
C TYR A 33 1.03 3.31 -3.06
N ILE A 34 0.41 2.18 -2.82
CA ILE A 34 -1.03 2.11 -2.56
C ILE A 34 -1.26 1.49 -1.20
N THR A 35 -1.88 2.26 -0.30
CA THR A 35 -2.28 1.79 1.02
C THR A 35 -3.81 1.71 1.11
N GLU A 36 -4.33 1.04 2.13
CA GLU A 36 -5.77 1.01 2.36
C GLU A 36 -6.24 2.28 3.08
N GLY A 37 -5.53 2.71 4.10
CA GLY A 37 -5.93 3.84 4.92
C GLY A 37 -5.18 5.12 4.60
N PRO A 38 -5.87 6.27 4.68
CA PRO A 38 -5.23 7.55 4.33
C PRO A 38 -4.13 7.94 5.32
N PHE A 39 -4.22 7.54 6.59
CA PHE A 39 -3.17 7.85 7.55
C PHE A 39 -1.85 7.19 7.18
N ASP A 40 -1.90 5.94 6.72
CA ASP A 40 -0.69 5.23 6.32
C ASP A 40 -0.02 5.91 5.12
N SER A 41 -0.81 6.39 4.18
CA SER A 41 -0.27 7.04 2.98
C SER A 41 0.47 8.34 3.28
N THR A 42 0.17 8.99 4.41
CA THR A 42 0.85 10.26 4.76
C THR A 42 2.32 10.07 5.09
N PHE A 43 2.74 8.86 5.44
CA PHE A 43 4.12 8.56 5.77
C PHE A 43 4.95 8.09 4.59
N ILE A 44 4.34 7.95 3.40
CA ILE A 44 4.98 7.36 2.23
C ILE A 44 4.92 8.33 1.07
N ARG A 45 6.05 8.56 0.42
CA ARG A 45 6.12 9.43 -0.75
C ARG A 45 5.44 8.77 -1.94
N ASN A 46 4.82 9.60 -2.77
CA ASN A 46 4.16 9.19 -4.02
C ASN A 46 3.15 8.07 -3.80
N SER A 47 2.24 8.29 -2.85
CA SER A 47 1.28 7.27 -2.43
C SER A 47 -0.16 7.74 -2.55
N ILE A 48 -1.05 6.78 -2.69
CA ILE A 48 -2.50 6.98 -2.62
C ILE A 48 -3.08 5.99 -1.62
N ALA A 49 -4.25 6.32 -1.11
CA ALA A 49 -5.00 5.41 -0.25
C ALA A 49 -6.33 5.07 -0.92
N MET A 50 -6.66 3.81 -0.94
CA MET A 50 -7.87 3.33 -1.59
C MET A 50 -9.13 3.57 -0.76
N CYS A 51 -9.01 3.74 0.55
CA CYS A 51 -10.13 4.07 1.44
C CYS A 51 -11.33 3.14 1.25
N GLY A 52 -11.09 1.84 1.13
CA GLY A 52 -12.14 0.86 0.90
C GLY A 52 -12.59 0.74 -0.55
N ALA A 53 -12.00 1.49 -1.47
CA ALA A 53 -12.31 1.35 -2.88
C ALA A 53 -11.68 0.09 -3.44
N ASP A 54 -12.45 -0.63 -4.22
CA ASP A 54 -11.94 -1.77 -4.99
C ASP A 54 -11.78 -1.26 -6.43
N ALA A 55 -10.74 -0.49 -6.65
CA ALA A 55 -10.58 0.25 -7.89
C ALA A 55 -9.49 -0.34 -8.76
N ASP A 56 -9.75 -0.31 -10.04
CA ASP A 56 -8.76 -0.55 -11.07
C ASP A 56 -7.88 0.69 -11.18
N VAL A 57 -6.68 0.62 -10.62
CA VAL A 57 -5.78 1.77 -10.59
C VAL A 57 -5.28 2.19 -11.97
N ASP A 58 -5.38 1.31 -12.96
CA ASP A 58 -5.03 1.67 -14.34
C ASP A 58 -5.89 2.80 -14.87
N ARG A 59 -7.13 2.90 -14.41
CA ARG A 59 -8.05 3.99 -14.78
C ARG A 59 -7.53 5.35 -14.35
N TRP A 60 -6.64 5.39 -13.39
CA TRP A 60 -6.12 6.62 -12.81
C TRP A 60 -4.74 6.96 -13.33
N GLY A 61 -4.27 6.23 -14.34
CA GLY A 61 -2.96 6.48 -14.93
C GLY A 61 -1.79 5.89 -14.15
N VAL A 62 -2.07 5.03 -13.19
CA VAL A 62 -1.03 4.37 -12.41
C VAL A 62 -0.58 3.12 -13.15
N SER A 63 0.61 3.17 -13.74
CA SER A 63 1.15 2.08 -14.54
C SER A 63 2.10 1.17 -13.76
N ASN A 64 2.59 1.63 -12.61
CA ASN A 64 3.50 0.84 -11.78
C ASN A 64 3.06 0.90 -10.32
N PRO A 65 1.95 0.22 -9.98
CA PRO A 65 1.46 0.22 -8.61
C PRO A 65 2.30 -0.69 -7.72
N VAL A 66 2.53 -0.23 -6.50
CA VAL A 66 3.16 -1.03 -5.45
C VAL A 66 2.17 -1.09 -4.29
N TRP A 67 1.63 -2.26 -4.04
CA TRP A 67 0.60 -2.44 -3.03
C TRP A 67 1.22 -2.70 -1.66
N ILE A 68 0.67 -2.04 -0.65
CA ILE A 68 1.14 -2.16 0.73
C ILE A 68 -0.04 -2.56 1.60
N TYR A 69 0.04 -3.76 2.15
CA TYR A 69 -0.96 -4.30 3.07
C TYR A 69 -0.41 -4.34 4.48
N ASP A 70 -1.29 -4.49 5.45
CA ASP A 70 -0.88 -4.61 6.84
C ASP A 70 0.00 -5.84 7.05
N ASN A 71 0.89 -5.75 8.01
CA ASN A 71 1.80 -6.84 8.38
C ASN A 71 1.06 -7.85 9.27
N GLU A 72 0.14 -8.58 8.66
CA GLU A 72 -0.70 -9.56 9.35
C GLU A 72 -0.60 -10.93 8.66
N PRO A 73 0.49 -11.66 8.88
CA PRO A 73 0.72 -12.93 8.17
C PRO A 73 -0.26 -14.04 8.57
N ARG A 74 -1.04 -13.84 9.61
CA ARG A 74 -2.06 -14.80 10.05
C ARG A 74 -3.48 -14.43 9.62
N SER A 75 -3.66 -13.29 8.98
CA SER A 75 -4.96 -12.84 8.50
C SER A 75 -5.27 -13.49 7.15
N ASN A 76 -6.33 -14.28 7.09
CA ASN A 76 -6.77 -14.88 5.83
C ASN A 76 -7.08 -13.81 4.78
N GLU A 77 -7.66 -12.69 5.20
CA GLU A 77 -8.00 -11.60 4.29
C GLU A 77 -6.75 -10.98 3.68
N ILE A 78 -5.80 -10.60 4.51
CA ILE A 78 -4.57 -9.94 4.05
C ILE A 78 -3.74 -10.90 3.19
N VAL A 79 -3.57 -12.14 3.64
CA VAL A 79 -2.84 -13.16 2.88
C VAL A 79 -3.49 -13.38 1.51
N GLY A 80 -4.81 -13.44 1.48
CA GLY A 80 -5.55 -13.59 0.22
C GLY A 80 -5.36 -12.40 -0.71
N ARG A 81 -5.36 -11.18 -0.19
CA ARG A 81 -5.16 -9.97 -1.00
C ARG A 81 -3.75 -9.92 -1.60
N ILE A 82 -2.75 -10.23 -0.79
CA ILE A 82 -1.37 -10.25 -1.28
C ILE A 82 -1.21 -11.30 -2.37
N GLY A 83 -1.77 -12.49 -2.17
CA GLY A 83 -1.71 -13.55 -3.17
C GLY A 83 -2.32 -13.12 -4.50
N ARG A 84 -3.48 -12.47 -4.47
CA ARG A 84 -4.13 -11.98 -5.69
C ARG A 84 -3.31 -10.89 -6.38
N THR A 85 -2.71 -10.00 -5.60
CA THR A 85 -1.85 -8.94 -6.13
C THR A 85 -0.66 -9.53 -6.88
N ILE A 86 -0.03 -10.55 -6.31
CA ILE A 86 1.08 -11.26 -6.96
C ILE A 86 0.60 -11.95 -8.24
N ASP A 87 -0.54 -12.61 -8.19
CA ASP A 87 -1.10 -13.32 -9.36
C ASP A 87 -1.46 -12.36 -10.49
N ASN A 88 -1.83 -11.13 -10.16
CA ASN A 88 -2.10 -10.09 -11.15
C ASN A 88 -0.83 -9.52 -11.78
N GLY A 89 0.34 -9.88 -11.28
CA GLY A 89 1.61 -9.37 -11.80
C GLY A 89 2.04 -8.04 -11.20
N ASP A 90 1.33 -7.52 -10.22
CA ASP A 90 1.67 -6.26 -9.58
C ASP A 90 2.78 -6.43 -8.55
N SER A 91 3.45 -5.31 -8.24
CA SER A 91 4.43 -5.27 -7.16
C SER A 91 3.73 -5.14 -5.81
N VAL A 92 4.32 -5.73 -4.80
CA VAL A 92 3.78 -5.71 -3.44
C VAL A 92 4.92 -5.67 -2.43
N VAL A 93 4.68 -5.01 -1.31
CA VAL A 93 5.62 -5.02 -0.19
C VAL A 93 5.37 -6.27 0.64
N ILE A 94 6.44 -7.05 0.87
CA ILE A 94 6.42 -8.18 1.79
C ILE A 94 7.29 -7.78 2.98
N TRP A 95 6.66 -7.63 4.15
CA TRP A 95 7.36 -7.14 5.33
C TRP A 95 8.45 -8.13 5.76
N PRO A 96 9.66 -7.63 6.10
CA PRO A 96 10.75 -8.52 6.49
C PRO A 96 10.53 -9.08 7.90
N ASN A 97 11.25 -10.15 8.20
CA ASN A 97 11.29 -10.68 9.56
C ASN A 97 11.86 -9.64 10.51
N GLY A 98 11.39 -9.67 11.75
CA GLY A 98 11.88 -8.75 12.78
C GLY A 98 11.01 -7.52 12.96
N ILE A 99 10.06 -7.29 12.08
CA ILE A 99 9.06 -6.23 12.26
C ILE A 99 7.76 -6.90 12.70
N ASP A 100 7.35 -6.61 13.93
CA ASP A 100 6.12 -7.14 14.50
C ASP A 100 4.96 -6.16 14.45
N ASP A 101 5.24 -4.90 14.15
CA ASP A 101 4.21 -3.88 14.05
C ASP A 101 3.25 -4.22 12.92
N LYS A 102 1.97 -4.01 13.17
CA LYS A 102 0.90 -4.44 12.28
C LYS A 102 0.76 -3.55 11.05
N ASP A 103 0.89 -2.25 11.22
CA ASP A 103 0.66 -1.29 10.14
C ASP A 103 1.72 -0.20 10.12
N ILE A 104 1.68 0.61 9.07
CA ILE A 104 2.67 1.67 8.86
C ILE A 104 2.67 2.67 10.00
N ASN A 105 1.49 3.04 10.49
CA ASN A 105 1.41 4.00 11.58
C ASN A 105 2.14 3.48 12.83
N ASP A 106 1.92 2.23 13.18
CA ASP A 106 2.60 1.61 14.33
C ASP A 106 4.11 1.53 14.11
N MET A 107 4.54 1.23 12.88
CA MET A 107 5.95 1.17 12.54
C MET A 107 6.64 2.54 12.70
N VAL A 108 5.98 3.60 12.24
CA VAL A 108 6.49 4.95 12.38
C VAL A 108 6.58 5.33 13.85
N MET A 109 5.57 5.00 14.64
CA MET A 109 5.57 5.28 16.08
C MET A 109 6.65 4.50 16.82
N SER A 110 7.06 3.35 16.29
CA SER A 110 8.17 2.56 16.83
C SER A 110 9.54 3.07 16.40
N GLY A 111 9.59 4.09 15.56
CA GLY A 111 10.84 4.70 15.12
C GLY A 111 11.45 4.11 13.86
N LEU A 112 10.72 3.27 13.11
CA LEU A 112 11.22 2.71 11.88
C LEU A 112 11.22 3.73 10.74
N ASP A 113 12.26 3.68 9.90
CA ASP A 113 12.28 4.40 8.64
C ASP A 113 11.47 3.59 7.61
N VAL A 114 10.16 3.79 7.63
CA VAL A 114 9.23 2.98 6.86
C VAL A 114 9.45 3.12 5.35
N GLN A 115 9.78 4.32 4.89
CA GLN A 115 10.04 4.52 3.46
C GLN A 115 11.18 3.62 2.99
N SER A 116 12.27 3.55 3.72
CA SER A 116 13.40 2.69 3.39
C SER A 116 13.03 1.21 3.45
N VAL A 117 12.26 0.81 4.45
CA VAL A 117 11.82 -0.58 4.58
C VAL A 117 10.97 -0.99 3.37
N ILE A 118 10.03 -0.13 2.97
CA ILE A 118 9.16 -0.38 1.84
C ILE A 118 9.98 -0.50 0.55
N GLU A 119 10.88 0.43 0.30
CA GLU A 119 11.69 0.42 -0.92
C GLU A 119 12.58 -0.81 -1.00
N SER A 120 13.07 -1.29 0.13
CA SER A 120 13.94 -2.46 0.19
C SER A 120 13.18 -3.79 0.14
N ASN A 121 11.86 -3.78 0.28
CA ASN A 121 11.06 -5.00 0.39
C ASN A 121 9.89 -5.01 -0.58
N THR A 122 10.06 -4.39 -1.73
CA THR A 122 9.09 -4.41 -2.83
C THR A 122 9.47 -5.53 -3.80
N TYR A 123 8.54 -6.42 -4.07
CA TYR A 123 8.78 -7.59 -4.91
C TYR A 123 7.64 -7.78 -5.91
N SER A 124 7.94 -8.49 -7.00
CA SER A 124 6.93 -8.90 -7.97
C SER A 124 7.30 -10.27 -8.54
N GLY A 125 6.35 -10.91 -9.22
CA GLY A 125 6.57 -12.17 -9.91
C GLY A 125 7.01 -13.30 -8.99
N LEU A 126 7.96 -14.10 -9.45
CA LEU A 126 8.43 -15.27 -8.71
C LEU A 126 9.06 -14.90 -7.38
N GLU A 127 9.83 -13.81 -7.35
CA GLU A 127 10.46 -13.36 -6.10
C GLU A 127 9.41 -13.02 -5.06
N ALA A 128 8.34 -12.35 -5.46
CA ALA A 128 7.23 -12.05 -4.55
C ALA A 128 6.59 -13.33 -4.02
N LYS A 129 6.40 -14.33 -4.87
CA LYS A 129 5.84 -15.62 -4.43
C LYS A 129 6.69 -16.30 -3.39
N LEU A 130 8.00 -16.30 -3.59
CA LEU A 130 8.93 -16.92 -2.66
C LEU A 130 8.94 -16.20 -1.31
N LYS A 131 9.00 -14.87 -1.34
CA LYS A 131 8.95 -14.07 -0.11
C LYS A 131 7.61 -14.21 0.61
N PHE A 132 6.53 -14.23 -0.15
CA PHE A 132 5.19 -14.38 0.39
C PHE A 132 5.03 -15.73 1.10
N ASN A 133 5.49 -16.82 0.50
CA ASN A 133 5.39 -18.14 1.10
C ASN A 133 6.17 -18.23 2.42
N THR A 134 7.25 -17.49 2.55
CA THR A 134 8.02 -17.43 3.80
C THR A 134 7.34 -16.55 4.85
N TRP A 135 6.72 -15.46 4.41
CA TRP A 135 6.10 -14.46 5.28
C TRP A 135 4.78 -14.94 5.89
N LYS A 136 3.92 -15.55 5.09
CA LYS A 136 2.59 -15.96 5.55
C LYS A 136 2.69 -17.08 6.58
N LYS A 137 1.76 -17.08 7.52
CA LYS A 137 1.72 -18.03 8.63
C LYS A 137 0.39 -18.77 8.70
N ILE A 138 -0.19 -19.00 7.58
CA ILE A 138 -1.41 -19.80 7.44
C ILE A 138 -1.33 -20.69 6.21
#